data_7d08bfa10f1944aa4f2ee3dccc4be863
#
_entry.id   7d08bfa10f1944aa4f2ee3dccc4be863
#
_cell.length_a   1.000
_cell.length_b   1.000
_cell.length_c   1.000
_cell.angle_alpha   90.00
_cell.angle_beta   90.00
_cell.angle_gamma   90.00
#
_symmetry.space_group_name_H-M   'P 1'
#
loop_
_entity.id
_entity.type
_entity.pdbx_description
1 polymer ?
#
loop_
_entity_poly.entity_id
_entity_poly.type
_entity_poly.pdbx_seq_one_letter_code
_entity_poly.pdbx_strand_id
1 'polypeptide(L)'
;MNASVVNLLKEQLWFLGTYSDEPNAVPVAFKDVTADGKLVVGDVFLDTTLSNIKANGKIAVSACNEVTMEGYQIKGKAEYVTEGPVVDTFKKLVSDVFKGTKTAKGALIITPEKVIVTTPGPNNKKII
;
A
#
# COMPACT_ATOMS: atom_id res chain seq x y z
N MET A 1 -13.07 -4.54 3.18
CA MET A 1 -12.26 -4.86 4.38
C MET A 1 -13.01 -4.40 5.61
N ASN A 2 -12.84 -5.07 6.74
CA ASN A 2 -13.50 -4.64 7.96
C ASN A 2 -12.83 -3.38 8.56
N ALA A 3 -13.54 -2.76 9.52
CA ALA A 3 -13.10 -1.49 10.11
C ALA A 3 -11.74 -1.59 10.82
N SER A 4 -11.45 -2.71 11.48
CA SER A 4 -10.16 -2.90 12.18
C SER A 4 -8.99 -2.88 11.20
N VAL A 5 -9.14 -3.52 10.05
CA VAL A 5 -8.12 -3.53 9.00
C VAL A 5 -7.91 -2.13 8.45
N VAL A 6 -8.99 -1.44 8.09
CA VAL A 6 -8.92 -0.08 7.53
C VAL A 6 -8.26 0.88 8.53
N ASN A 7 -8.65 0.83 9.80
CA ASN A 7 -8.07 1.70 10.82
C ASN A 7 -6.57 1.47 10.98
N LEU A 8 -6.14 0.22 11.02
CA LEU A 8 -4.72 -0.10 11.13
C LEU A 8 -3.95 0.38 9.90
N LEU A 9 -4.48 0.16 8.71
CA LEU A 9 -3.85 0.61 7.47
C LEU A 9 -3.69 2.13 7.42
N LYS A 10 -4.66 2.88 7.93
CA LYS A 10 -4.57 4.35 7.97
C LYS A 10 -3.54 4.85 8.99
N GLU A 11 -3.33 4.13 10.07
CA GLU A 11 -2.47 4.56 11.18
C GLU A 11 -1.01 4.11 11.03
N GLN A 12 -0.77 2.97 10.37
CA GLN A 12 0.55 2.33 10.35
C GLN A 12 1.24 2.45 9.00
N LEU A 13 2.56 2.39 9.03
CA LEU A 13 3.40 2.33 7.83
C LEU A 13 3.09 1.04 7.07
N TRP A 14 3.13 1.11 5.74
CA TRP A 14 2.97 -0.09 4.91
C TRP A 14 4.32 -0.49 4.33
N PHE A 15 4.51 -1.81 4.21
CA PHE A 15 5.56 -2.39 3.40
C PHE A 15 4.91 -3.04 2.17
N LEU A 16 5.40 -2.67 0.99
CA LEU A 16 4.94 -3.25 -0.27
C LEU A 16 5.90 -4.35 -0.68
N GLY A 17 5.37 -5.56 -0.84
CA GLY A 17 6.10 -6.70 -1.36
C GLY A 17 5.73 -6.96 -2.80
N THR A 18 6.71 -7.04 -3.68
CA THR A 18 6.54 -7.34 -5.10
C THR A 18 7.66 -8.28 -5.55
N TYR A 19 7.57 -8.81 -6.76
CA TYR A 19 8.61 -9.64 -7.31
C TYR A 19 8.61 -9.59 -8.84
N SER A 20 9.74 -9.92 -9.42
CA SER A 20 9.93 -10.28 -10.81
C SER A 20 11.04 -11.34 -10.82
N ASP A 21 12.30 -10.93 -11.01
CA ASP A 21 13.44 -11.84 -10.92
C ASP A 21 13.79 -12.17 -9.47
N GLU A 22 13.52 -11.23 -8.57
CA GLU A 22 13.79 -11.39 -7.14
C GLU A 22 12.70 -10.72 -6.29
N PRO A 23 12.58 -11.10 -5.02
CA PRO A 23 11.67 -10.43 -4.08
C PRO A 23 12.13 -8.99 -3.82
N ASN A 24 11.16 -8.09 -3.65
CA ASN A 24 11.41 -6.69 -3.35
C ASN A 24 10.44 -6.21 -2.29
N ALA A 25 10.92 -5.49 -1.28
CA ALA A 25 10.08 -4.94 -0.22
C ALA A 25 10.51 -3.53 0.11
N VAL A 26 9.56 -2.60 0.13
CA VAL A 26 9.83 -1.19 0.43
C VAL A 26 8.76 -0.62 1.36
N PRO A 27 9.12 0.29 2.30
CA PRO A 27 8.14 1.02 3.09
C PRO A 27 7.57 2.19 2.29
N VAL A 28 6.28 2.50 2.53
CA VAL A 28 5.63 3.67 1.93
C VAL A 28 4.84 4.42 2.99
N ALA A 29 4.95 5.74 2.96
CA ALA A 29 4.24 6.64 3.87
C ALA A 29 3.10 7.39 3.20
N PHE A 30 3.20 7.70 1.91
CA PHE A 30 2.14 8.35 1.15
C PHE A 30 1.16 7.30 0.65
N LYS A 31 0.12 7.05 1.44
CA LYS A 31 -0.82 5.96 1.20
C LYS A 31 -2.15 6.27 1.86
N ASP A 32 -3.20 5.65 1.37
CA ASP A 32 -4.54 5.75 1.97
C ASP A 32 -5.40 4.56 1.55
N VAL A 33 -6.56 4.46 2.16
CA VAL A 33 -7.61 3.49 1.81
C VAL A 33 -8.81 4.29 1.34
N THR A 34 -9.31 3.99 0.14
CA THR A 34 -10.46 4.68 -0.41
C THR A 34 -11.78 4.18 0.19
N ALA A 35 -12.85 4.96 0.02
CA ALA A 35 -14.16 4.59 0.56
C ALA A 35 -14.69 3.26 0.00
N ASP A 36 -14.31 2.90 -1.24
CA ASP A 36 -14.69 1.64 -1.87
C ASP A 36 -13.70 0.48 -1.59
N GLY A 37 -12.76 0.69 -0.67
CA GLY A 37 -11.88 -0.39 -0.20
C GLY A 37 -10.63 -0.65 -1.04
N LYS A 38 -10.23 0.28 -1.91
CA LYS A 38 -8.95 0.20 -2.61
C LYS A 38 -7.84 0.74 -1.72
N LEU A 39 -6.65 0.17 -1.85
CA LEU A 39 -5.45 0.73 -1.25
C LEU A 39 -4.75 1.58 -2.31
N VAL A 40 -4.34 2.78 -1.95
CA VAL A 40 -3.69 3.70 -2.88
C VAL A 40 -2.36 4.16 -2.32
N VAL A 41 -1.35 4.27 -3.19
CA VAL A 41 0.01 4.67 -2.82
C VAL A 41 0.49 5.73 -3.80
N GLY A 42 0.95 6.87 -3.27
CA GLY A 42 1.56 7.92 -4.09
C GLY A 42 3.00 7.54 -4.47
N ASP A 43 3.31 7.66 -5.76
CA ASP A 43 4.64 7.33 -6.28
C ASP A 43 5.57 8.54 -6.20
N VAL A 44 6.44 8.54 -5.19
CA VAL A 44 7.53 9.54 -5.10
C VAL A 44 8.87 8.85 -5.42
N PHE A 45 9.12 7.71 -4.82
CA PHE A 45 10.42 7.02 -4.88
C PHE A 45 10.31 5.56 -5.35
N LEU A 46 9.18 5.15 -5.92
CA LEU A 46 9.02 3.79 -6.41
C LEU A 46 9.90 3.57 -7.65
N ASP A 47 10.63 2.48 -7.67
CA ASP A 47 11.49 2.11 -8.79
C ASP A 47 11.31 0.62 -9.10
N THR A 48 12.01 -0.26 -8.39
CA THR A 48 11.86 -1.72 -8.60
C THR A 48 10.43 -2.18 -8.37
N THR A 49 9.76 -1.63 -7.35
CA THR A 49 8.33 -1.89 -7.09
C THR A 49 7.50 -1.61 -8.34
N LEU A 50 7.70 -0.44 -8.95
CA LEU A 50 6.94 -0.05 -10.15
C LEU A 50 7.24 -0.98 -11.33
N SER A 51 8.51 -1.33 -11.55
CA SER A 51 8.89 -2.29 -12.59
C SER A 51 8.20 -3.63 -12.39
N ASN A 52 8.16 -4.13 -11.15
CA ASN A 52 7.53 -5.40 -10.84
C ASN A 52 6.01 -5.35 -11.06
N ILE A 53 5.36 -4.25 -10.67
CA ILE A 53 3.92 -4.06 -10.93
C ILE A 53 3.63 -4.06 -12.43
N LYS A 54 4.45 -3.38 -13.22
CA LYS A 54 4.29 -3.38 -14.68
C LYS A 54 4.50 -4.77 -15.28
N ALA A 55 5.35 -5.59 -14.67
CA ALA A 55 5.63 -6.93 -15.14
C ALA A 55 4.49 -7.92 -14.85
N ASN A 56 3.86 -7.87 -13.67
CA ASN A 56 2.88 -8.89 -13.30
C ASN A 56 1.65 -8.39 -12.52
N GLY A 57 1.65 -7.16 -12.03
CA GLY A 57 0.51 -6.60 -11.29
C GLY A 57 0.27 -7.17 -9.90
N LYS A 58 1.12 -8.08 -9.43
CA LYS A 58 0.92 -8.75 -8.14
C LYS A 58 1.60 -8.00 -7.01
N ILE A 59 0.91 -7.89 -5.87
CA ILE A 59 1.43 -7.15 -4.73
C ILE A 59 0.94 -7.76 -3.42
N ALA A 60 1.78 -7.66 -2.39
CA ALA A 60 1.40 -7.88 -1.01
C ALA A 60 1.68 -6.61 -0.22
N VAL A 61 0.72 -6.21 0.60
CA VAL A 61 0.86 -5.07 1.52
C VAL A 61 0.87 -5.63 2.93
N SER A 62 1.89 -5.28 3.70
CA SER A 62 2.00 -5.69 5.10
C SER A 62 2.02 -4.45 5.99
N ALA A 63 1.18 -4.46 7.02
CA ALA A 63 1.15 -3.40 8.01
C ALA A 63 0.92 -4.00 9.40
N CYS A 64 1.59 -3.44 10.39
CA CYS A 64 1.55 -3.96 11.75
C CYS A 64 1.73 -2.82 12.76
N ASN A 65 0.98 -2.87 13.85
CA ASN A 65 1.22 -2.03 15.01
C ASN A 65 2.32 -2.71 15.84
N GLU A 66 3.48 -2.08 15.96
CA GLU A 66 4.63 -2.68 16.64
C GLU A 66 4.42 -2.84 18.15
N VAL A 67 3.48 -2.11 18.75
CA VAL A 67 3.19 -2.20 20.19
C VAL A 67 2.24 -3.35 20.50
N THR A 68 1.13 -3.43 19.76
CA THR A 68 0.09 -4.45 20.01
C THR A 68 0.31 -5.72 19.21
N MET A 69 1.15 -5.67 18.17
CA MET A 69 1.39 -6.72 17.17
C MET A 69 0.17 -7.04 16.31
N GLU A 70 -0.90 -6.24 16.41
CA GLU A 70 -1.99 -6.36 15.45
C GLU A 70 -1.47 -6.06 14.05
N GLY A 71 -1.72 -6.97 13.12
CA GLY A 71 -1.19 -6.83 11.77
C GLY A 71 -1.99 -7.60 10.75
N TYR A 72 -1.86 -7.16 9.49
CA TYR A 72 -2.54 -7.77 8.36
C TYR A 72 -1.62 -7.78 7.15
N GLN A 73 -1.75 -8.84 6.34
CA GLN A 73 -1.14 -8.92 5.03
C GLN A 73 -2.27 -8.93 4.00
N ILE A 74 -2.21 -8.02 3.04
CA ILE A 74 -3.22 -7.92 2.00
C ILE A 74 -2.56 -8.30 0.69
N LYS A 75 -3.05 -9.33 0.04
CA LYS A 75 -2.61 -9.72 -1.29
C LYS A 75 -3.63 -9.26 -2.31
N GLY A 76 -3.16 -8.73 -3.42
CA GLY A 76 -4.04 -8.19 -4.42
C GLY A 76 -3.33 -7.89 -5.72
N LYS A 77 -4.01 -7.10 -6.54
CA LYS A 77 -3.49 -6.63 -7.83
C LYS A 77 -3.36 -5.13 -7.82
N ALA A 78 -2.27 -4.64 -8.37
CA ALA A 78 -2.00 -3.23 -8.46
C ALA A 78 -1.94 -2.78 -9.93
N GLU A 79 -2.44 -1.58 -10.18
CA GLU A 79 -2.24 -0.87 -11.43
C GLU A 79 -1.62 0.48 -11.15
N TYR A 80 -0.86 0.99 -12.09
CA TYR A 80 -0.22 2.29 -12.00
C TYR A 80 -0.97 3.31 -12.86
N VAL A 81 -1.31 4.44 -12.27
CA VAL A 81 -1.98 5.54 -12.98
C VAL A 81 -1.15 6.81 -12.85
N THR A 82 -1.17 7.65 -13.89
CA THR A 82 -0.37 8.88 -13.93
C THR A 82 -1.23 10.13 -13.86
N GLU A 83 -2.55 10.01 -13.85
CA GLU A 83 -3.48 11.12 -13.77
C GLU A 83 -4.76 10.69 -13.06
N GLY A 84 -5.56 11.64 -12.66
CA GLY A 84 -6.84 11.44 -11.99
C GLY A 84 -6.86 11.94 -10.55
N PRO A 85 -8.02 11.85 -9.86
CA PRO A 85 -8.19 12.44 -8.53
C PRO A 85 -7.23 11.90 -7.48
N VAL A 86 -6.91 10.61 -7.51
CA VAL A 86 -5.97 9.99 -6.56
C VAL A 86 -4.58 10.59 -6.75
N VAL A 87 -4.12 10.69 -7.99
CA VAL A 87 -2.82 11.28 -8.30
C VAL A 87 -2.78 12.74 -7.88
N ASP A 88 -3.82 13.50 -8.17
CA ASP A 88 -3.90 14.93 -7.80
C ASP A 88 -3.82 15.12 -6.29
N THR A 89 -4.50 14.28 -5.53
CA THR A 89 -4.46 14.30 -4.06
C THR A 89 -3.04 14.03 -3.55
N PHE A 90 -2.35 13.03 -4.09
CA PHE A 90 -0.97 12.73 -3.70
C PHE A 90 0.01 13.81 -4.15
N LYS A 91 -0.17 14.40 -5.33
CA LYS A 91 0.67 15.52 -5.77
C LYS A 91 0.63 16.66 -4.76
N LYS A 92 -0.56 17.02 -4.30
CA LYS A 92 -0.71 18.08 -3.30
C LYS A 92 -0.06 17.69 -1.96
N LEU A 93 -0.36 16.49 -1.47
CA LEU A 93 0.16 16.01 -0.19
C LEU A 93 1.69 15.95 -0.19
N VAL A 94 2.29 15.41 -1.23
CA VAL A 94 3.75 15.31 -1.37
C VAL A 94 4.37 16.69 -1.47
N SER A 95 3.78 17.58 -2.26
CA SER A 95 4.26 18.95 -2.40
C SER A 95 4.23 19.70 -1.06
N ASP A 96 3.16 19.52 -0.29
CA ASP A 96 3.04 20.15 1.03
C ASP A 96 4.12 19.63 1.99
N VAL A 97 4.38 18.33 2.02
CA VAL A 97 5.40 17.72 2.90
C VAL A 97 6.81 18.14 2.49
N PHE A 98 7.12 18.14 1.21
CA PHE A 98 8.46 18.47 0.69
C PHE A 98 8.60 19.93 0.26
N LYS A 99 7.63 20.79 0.58
CA LYS A 99 7.66 22.23 0.28
C LYS A 99 7.92 22.51 -1.20
N GLY A 100 7.27 21.77 -2.08
CA GLY A 100 7.35 21.95 -3.53
C GLY A 100 8.58 21.34 -4.19
N THR A 101 9.50 20.72 -3.43
CA THR A 101 10.73 20.13 -4.00
C THR A 101 10.53 18.74 -4.60
N LYS A 102 9.44 18.07 -4.24
CA LYS A 102 9.07 16.75 -4.74
C LYS A 102 7.61 16.72 -5.12
N THR A 103 7.24 15.80 -6.00
CA THR A 103 5.85 15.56 -6.37
C THR A 103 5.62 14.07 -6.57
N ALA A 104 4.37 13.67 -6.48
CA ALA A 104 3.98 12.32 -6.89
C ALA A 104 3.95 12.26 -8.43
N LYS A 105 4.64 11.27 -8.99
CA LYS A 105 4.67 11.04 -10.45
C LYS A 105 3.45 10.28 -10.94
N GLY A 106 2.79 9.58 -10.03
CA GLY A 106 1.63 8.76 -10.28
C GLY A 106 1.18 8.09 -9.00
N ALA A 107 0.33 7.09 -9.11
CA ALA A 107 -0.15 6.34 -7.96
C ALA A 107 -0.37 4.87 -8.31
N LEU A 108 -0.17 3.99 -7.32
CA LEU A 108 -0.64 2.62 -7.38
C LEU A 108 -2.06 2.59 -6.86
N ILE A 109 -2.93 1.86 -7.56
CA ILE A 109 -4.27 1.52 -7.09
C ILE A 109 -4.31 0.02 -6.91
N ILE A 110 -4.51 -0.43 -5.67
CA ILE A 110 -4.43 -1.83 -5.28
C ILE A 110 -5.83 -2.34 -4.98
N THR A 111 -6.24 -3.38 -5.69
CA THR A 111 -7.50 -4.08 -5.42
C THR A 111 -7.22 -5.27 -4.53
N PRO A 112 -7.68 -5.25 -3.25
CA PRO A 112 -7.48 -6.39 -2.36
C PRO A 112 -8.21 -7.64 -2.86
N GLU A 113 -7.52 -8.78 -2.81
CA GLU A 113 -8.10 -10.08 -3.12
C GLU A 113 -8.18 -10.97 -1.88
N LYS A 114 -7.27 -10.75 -0.93
CA LYS A 114 -7.14 -11.58 0.25
C LYS A 114 -6.60 -10.75 1.41
N VAL A 115 -7.26 -10.81 2.55
CA VAL A 115 -6.77 -10.18 3.80
C VAL A 115 -6.44 -11.30 4.78
N ILE A 116 -5.20 -11.36 5.20
CA ILE A 116 -4.66 -12.42 6.07
C ILE A 116 -4.27 -11.78 7.40
N VAL A 117 -4.74 -12.35 8.49
CA VAL A 117 -4.36 -11.90 9.84
C VAL A 117 -2.94 -12.35 10.12
N THR A 118 -2.06 -11.40 10.46
CA THR A 118 -0.69 -11.70 10.90
C THR A 118 -0.49 -11.49 12.40
N THR A 119 -1.50 -10.98 13.09
CA THR A 119 -1.51 -10.86 14.55
C THR A 119 -1.17 -12.21 15.19
N PRO A 120 -0.21 -12.27 16.12
CA PRO A 120 0.06 -13.51 16.86
C PRO A 120 -1.17 -13.97 17.66
N GLY A 121 -1.44 -15.26 17.66
CA GLY A 121 -2.52 -15.82 18.44
C GLY A 121 -3.42 -16.77 17.63
N PRO A 122 -4.63 -17.05 18.16
CA PRO A 122 -5.52 -18.05 17.56
C PRO A 122 -5.99 -17.73 16.15
N ASN A 123 -6.05 -16.46 15.78
CA ASN A 123 -6.52 -16.02 14.47
C ASN A 123 -5.41 -15.84 13.45
N ASN A 124 -4.15 -16.05 13.85
CA ASN A 124 -3.02 -15.92 12.95
C ASN A 124 -3.21 -16.78 11.70
N LYS A 125 -2.96 -16.18 10.54
CA LYS A 125 -3.12 -16.77 9.20
C LYS A 125 -4.54 -16.98 8.73
N LYS A 126 -5.55 -16.61 9.51
CA LYS A 126 -6.93 -16.63 9.01
C LYS A 126 -7.11 -15.58 7.91
N ILE A 127 -7.91 -15.95 6.92
CA ILE A 127 -8.36 -15.06 5.87
C ILE A 127 -9.67 -14.43 6.31
N ILE A 128 -9.76 -13.15 6.25
CA ILE A 128 -10.96 -12.42 6.69
C ILE A 128 -11.53 -11.49 5.62
#